data_7031532b087643cdd3d754ebca225dc0
#
_entry.id   7031532b087643cdd3d754ebca225dc0
#
_cell.length_a   1.000
_cell.length_b   1.000
_cell.length_c   1.000
_cell.angle_alpha   90.00
_cell.angle_beta   90.00
_cell.angle_gamma   90.00
#
_symmetry.space_group_name_H-M   'P 1'
#
loop_
_entity.id
_entity.type
_entity.pdbx_description
1 polymer ?
#
loop_
_entity_poly.entity_id
_entity_poly.type
_entity_poly.pdbx_seq_one_letter_code
_entity_poly.pdbx_strand_id
1 'polypeptide(L)'
;MQKRIQKEIGNNCLKRIIVAFLAVIMMTTMLHPQMVQAATGITIESKDNKVLTYKAGEKKTWTFTVTNHSGNPMNNVTVTPDLGDDNDVWPFKTEMQSYQQNIGTLENGKSKDVAFDFTQREDVQTSRYTLKFKVTADGQEEAEKQFYVNTTAKPVQKDTQDNKEEQK
;
A
#
# COMPACT_ATOMS: atom_id res chain seq x y z
N MET A 1 -57.48 44.73 18.80
CA MET A 1 -57.54 43.28 18.59
C MET A 1 -56.80 42.79 17.32
N GLN A 2 -56.80 43.54 16.23
CA GLN A 2 -56.14 43.13 14.96
C GLN A 2 -54.61 43.04 14.99
N LYS A 3 -53.89 43.84 15.77
CA LYS A 3 -52.39 43.80 15.84
C LYS A 3 -51.82 42.52 16.46
N ARG A 4 -52.56 41.80 17.32
CA ARG A 4 -52.06 40.54 17.91
C ARG A 4 -52.16 39.36 16.93
N ILE A 5 -53.20 39.35 16.11
CA ILE A 5 -53.44 38.27 15.11
C ILE A 5 -52.37 38.31 14.03
N GLN A 6 -51.97 39.49 13.56
CA GLN A 6 -50.93 39.63 12.54
C GLN A 6 -49.54 39.18 13.05
N LYS A 7 -49.23 39.35 14.34
CA LYS A 7 -47.98 38.95 14.94
C LYS A 7 -47.85 37.40 15.10
N GLU A 8 -48.94 36.73 15.38
CA GLU A 8 -48.96 35.26 15.50
C GLU A 8 -48.86 34.56 14.15
N ILE A 9 -49.49 35.10 13.10
CA ILE A 9 -49.45 34.55 11.73
C ILE A 9 -47.99 34.68 11.19
N GLY A 10 -47.32 35.80 11.43
CA GLY A 10 -45.93 36.02 11.02
C GLY A 10 -44.96 35.02 11.70
N ASN A 11 -45.14 34.78 13.00
CA ASN A 11 -44.27 33.86 13.74
C ASN A 11 -44.46 32.39 13.34
N ASN A 12 -45.67 31.98 12.99
CA ASN A 12 -45.91 30.60 12.56
C ASN A 12 -45.45 30.36 11.11
N CYS A 13 -45.54 31.38 10.24
CA CYS A 13 -45.00 31.31 8.90
C CYS A 13 -43.47 31.25 8.93
N LEU A 14 -42.82 32.07 9.75
CA LEU A 14 -41.36 32.11 9.91
C LEU A 14 -40.84 30.76 10.49
N LYS A 15 -41.50 30.16 11.48
CA LYS A 15 -41.16 28.86 12.03
C LYS A 15 -41.27 27.74 11.00
N ARG A 16 -42.31 27.74 10.15
CA ARG A 16 -42.47 26.76 9.07
C ARG A 16 -41.38 26.89 7.99
N ILE A 17 -40.99 28.10 7.65
CA ILE A 17 -39.89 28.38 6.70
C ILE A 17 -38.52 27.88 7.28
N ILE A 18 -38.27 28.13 8.56
CA ILE A 18 -37.01 27.69 9.23
C ILE A 18 -36.99 26.14 9.28
N VAL A 19 -38.09 25.47 9.61
CA VAL A 19 -38.16 24.00 9.64
C VAL A 19 -37.98 23.42 8.24
N ALA A 20 -38.55 24.04 7.20
CA ALA A 20 -38.37 23.61 5.81
C ALA A 20 -36.92 23.78 5.34
N PHE A 21 -36.26 24.88 5.71
CA PHE A 21 -34.84 25.12 5.39
C PHE A 21 -33.92 24.14 6.12
N LEU A 22 -34.18 23.83 7.39
CA LEU A 22 -33.44 22.82 8.15
C LEU A 22 -33.58 21.42 7.55
N ALA A 23 -34.77 21.05 7.07
CA ALA A 23 -35.01 19.79 6.41
C ALA A 23 -34.26 19.68 5.06
N VAL A 24 -34.17 20.76 4.29
CA VAL A 24 -33.42 20.81 3.03
C VAL A 24 -31.90 20.71 3.30
N ILE A 25 -31.40 21.39 4.34
CA ILE A 25 -29.98 21.29 4.73
C ILE A 25 -29.63 19.88 5.21
N MET A 26 -30.51 19.19 5.94
CA MET A 26 -30.28 17.81 6.35
C MET A 26 -30.33 16.81 5.17
N MET A 27 -31.09 17.07 4.12
CA MET A 27 -31.12 16.22 2.93
C MET A 27 -29.88 16.39 2.03
N THR A 28 -29.24 17.56 2.04
CA THR A 28 -28.03 17.80 1.22
C THR A 28 -26.76 17.22 1.83
N THR A 29 -26.74 16.86 3.12
CA THR A 29 -25.56 16.28 3.77
C THR A 29 -25.42 14.77 3.57
N MET A 30 -26.40 14.11 2.94
CA MET A 30 -26.34 12.65 2.67
C MET A 30 -25.79 12.29 1.27
N LEU A 31 -25.54 13.28 0.43
CA LEU A 31 -24.81 13.08 -0.85
C LEU A 31 -23.32 13.34 -0.64
N HIS A 32 -22.72 12.58 0.26
CA HIS A 32 -21.28 12.36 0.13
C HIS A 32 -21.10 11.50 -1.12
N PRO A 33 -20.39 11.97 -2.16
CA PRO A 33 -19.93 11.07 -3.18
C PRO A 33 -19.06 10.04 -2.43
N GLN A 34 -19.57 8.86 -2.22
CA GLN A 34 -18.73 7.71 -1.96
C GLN A 34 -17.79 7.71 -3.16
N MET A 35 -16.55 8.14 -2.94
CA MET A 35 -15.49 7.77 -3.86
C MET A 35 -15.49 6.24 -3.82
N VAL A 36 -16.22 5.64 -4.75
CA VAL A 36 -16.01 4.26 -5.13
C VAL A 36 -14.59 4.29 -5.68
N GLN A 37 -13.63 4.01 -4.81
CA GLN A 37 -12.31 3.60 -5.25
C GLN A 37 -12.62 2.43 -6.17
N ALA A 38 -12.45 2.62 -7.47
CA ALA A 38 -12.55 1.54 -8.44
C ALA A 38 -11.62 0.47 -7.88
N ALA A 39 -12.19 -0.63 -7.42
CA ALA A 39 -11.39 -1.77 -7.00
C ALA A 39 -10.61 -2.13 -8.26
N THR A 40 -9.31 -1.86 -8.25
CA THR A 40 -8.44 -2.31 -9.34
C THR A 40 -8.75 -3.78 -9.49
N GLY A 41 -9.23 -4.18 -10.67
CA GLY A 41 -9.71 -5.56 -10.89
C GLY A 41 -8.58 -6.60 -10.74
N ILE A 42 -7.43 -6.21 -10.18
CA ILE A 42 -6.28 -7.05 -9.94
C ILE A 42 -5.78 -6.89 -8.50
N THR A 43 -5.40 -7.99 -7.86
CA THR A 43 -4.83 -8.00 -6.51
C THR A 43 -3.49 -8.72 -6.50
N ILE A 44 -2.61 -8.31 -5.58
CA ILE A 44 -1.35 -8.98 -5.28
C ILE A 44 -1.27 -9.25 -3.78
N GLU A 45 -0.96 -10.48 -3.40
CA GLU A 45 -0.86 -10.95 -2.02
C GLU A 45 0.45 -11.71 -1.81
N SER A 46 1.05 -11.59 -0.62
CA SER A 46 2.18 -12.45 -0.26
C SER A 46 1.67 -13.88 -0.02
N LYS A 47 2.25 -14.85 -0.71
CA LYS A 47 1.82 -16.27 -0.63
C LYS A 47 1.93 -16.84 0.79
N ASP A 48 2.96 -16.48 1.52
CA ASP A 48 3.20 -17.01 2.87
C ASP A 48 2.43 -16.24 3.96
N ASN A 49 1.81 -15.13 3.61
CA ASN A 49 1.05 -14.25 4.53
C ASN A 49 1.83 -13.87 5.81
N LYS A 50 3.17 -13.84 5.72
CA LYS A 50 4.10 -13.58 6.82
C LYS A 50 5.01 -12.40 6.49
N VAL A 51 5.36 -11.63 7.52
CA VAL A 51 6.43 -10.64 7.41
C VAL A 51 7.77 -11.38 7.42
N LEU A 52 8.49 -11.33 6.29
CA LEU A 52 9.80 -11.95 6.18
C LEU A 52 10.83 -11.17 6.98
N THR A 53 11.76 -11.88 7.60
CA THR A 53 12.94 -11.28 8.26
C THR A 53 14.18 -11.74 7.54
N TYR A 54 15.01 -10.78 7.13
CA TYR A 54 16.30 -11.01 6.47
C TYR A 54 17.45 -10.68 7.42
N LYS A 55 18.60 -11.28 7.20
CA LYS A 55 19.87 -10.94 7.82
C LYS A 55 20.80 -10.31 6.78
N ALA A 56 21.79 -9.54 7.22
CA ALA A 56 22.77 -8.94 6.34
C ALA A 56 23.40 -9.99 5.39
N GLY A 57 23.33 -9.73 4.08
CA GLY A 57 23.80 -10.63 3.04
C GLY A 57 22.91 -11.87 2.77
N GLU A 58 21.85 -12.08 3.51
CA GLU A 58 20.96 -13.23 3.31
C GLU A 58 20.10 -13.05 2.06
N LYS A 59 20.04 -14.11 1.24
CA LYS A 59 19.15 -14.21 0.08
C LYS A 59 17.96 -15.08 0.41
N LYS A 60 16.75 -14.59 0.08
CA LYS A 60 15.51 -15.37 0.14
C LYS A 60 14.65 -15.09 -1.07
N THR A 61 13.90 -16.10 -1.49
CA THR A 61 12.84 -15.97 -2.49
C THR A 61 11.54 -15.53 -1.80
N TRP A 62 10.92 -14.47 -2.31
CA TRP A 62 9.60 -14.01 -1.87
C TRP A 62 8.59 -14.24 -2.99
N THR A 63 7.56 -15.01 -2.73
CA THR A 63 6.52 -15.36 -3.70
C THR A 63 5.25 -14.58 -3.42
N PHE A 64 4.68 -14.02 -4.48
CA PHE A 64 3.40 -13.32 -4.46
C PHE A 64 2.42 -14.04 -5.36
N THR A 65 1.14 -13.98 -5.01
CA THR A 65 0.03 -14.45 -5.85
C THR A 65 -0.69 -13.25 -6.41
N VAL A 66 -0.79 -13.16 -7.72
CA VAL A 66 -1.54 -12.13 -8.45
C VAL A 66 -2.84 -12.73 -8.93
N THR A 67 -3.97 -12.07 -8.65
CA THR A 67 -5.30 -12.55 -9.01
C THR A 67 -6.05 -11.50 -9.82
N ASN A 68 -6.68 -11.93 -10.90
CA ASN A 68 -7.54 -11.08 -11.73
C ASN A 68 -9.01 -11.21 -11.30
N HIS A 69 -9.62 -10.10 -10.89
CA HIS A 69 -11.03 -9.99 -10.50
C HIS A 69 -11.82 -9.02 -11.41
N SER A 70 -11.24 -8.62 -12.56
CA SER A 70 -11.80 -7.55 -13.41
C SER A 70 -13.06 -7.94 -14.18
N GLY A 71 -13.40 -9.20 -14.22
CA GLY A 71 -14.48 -9.72 -15.06
C GLY A 71 -14.05 -10.13 -16.47
N ASN A 72 -12.86 -9.72 -16.93
CA ASN A 72 -12.30 -9.98 -18.26
C ASN A 72 -10.86 -10.51 -18.17
N PRO A 73 -10.34 -11.17 -19.20
CA PRO A 73 -8.93 -11.49 -19.30
C PRO A 73 -8.06 -10.22 -19.29
N MET A 74 -6.92 -10.26 -18.60
CA MET A 74 -5.90 -9.21 -18.61
C MET A 74 -4.68 -9.69 -19.36
N ASN A 75 -4.16 -8.88 -20.28
CA ASN A 75 -2.96 -9.19 -21.04
C ASN A 75 -1.75 -8.41 -20.51
N ASN A 76 -0.55 -8.96 -20.76
CA ASN A 76 0.72 -8.34 -20.38
C ASN A 76 0.80 -7.97 -18.89
N VAL A 77 0.23 -8.81 -18.04
CA VAL A 77 0.27 -8.58 -16.58
C VAL A 77 1.71 -8.61 -16.10
N THR A 78 2.13 -7.53 -15.47
CA THR A 78 3.51 -7.34 -15.03
C THR A 78 3.55 -6.88 -13.57
N VAL A 79 4.44 -7.47 -12.79
CA VAL A 79 4.70 -7.12 -11.39
C VAL A 79 6.06 -6.47 -11.27
N THR A 80 6.10 -5.29 -10.66
CA THR A 80 7.33 -4.50 -10.48
C THR A 80 7.45 -4.04 -9.04
N PRO A 81 8.53 -4.38 -8.31
CA PRO A 81 8.86 -3.73 -7.06
C PRO A 81 9.21 -2.26 -7.31
N ASP A 82 8.63 -1.35 -6.55
CA ASP A 82 8.99 0.06 -6.59
C ASP A 82 10.22 0.27 -5.70
N LEU A 83 11.36 0.49 -6.33
CA LEU A 83 12.65 0.66 -5.61
C LEU A 83 12.76 2.05 -4.97
N GLY A 84 11.83 2.97 -5.28
CA GLY A 84 11.90 4.38 -4.86
C GLY A 84 13.06 5.13 -5.51
N ASP A 85 13.10 6.43 -5.28
CA ASP A 85 14.17 7.31 -5.76
C ASP A 85 15.36 7.38 -4.77
N ASP A 86 15.21 6.85 -3.57
CA ASP A 86 16.19 6.89 -2.49
C ASP A 86 16.66 5.47 -2.12
N ASN A 87 17.97 5.24 -2.29
CA ASN A 87 18.61 3.98 -1.93
C ASN A 87 18.47 3.63 -0.43
N ASP A 88 18.19 4.62 0.43
CA ASP A 88 18.00 4.39 1.86
C ASP A 88 16.69 3.69 2.19
N VAL A 89 15.72 3.74 1.29
CA VAL A 89 14.39 3.13 1.47
C VAL A 89 14.38 1.66 1.05
N TRP A 90 15.27 1.26 0.12
CA TRP A 90 15.31 -0.10 -0.42
C TRP A 90 16.40 -0.96 0.26
N PRO A 91 16.01 -1.97 1.08
CA PRO A 91 16.98 -2.71 1.90
C PRO A 91 17.72 -3.83 1.15
N PHE A 92 17.44 -4.05 -0.13
CA PHE A 92 18.02 -5.16 -0.89
C PHE A 92 19.03 -4.70 -1.94
N LYS A 93 19.92 -5.62 -2.33
CA LYS A 93 20.84 -5.39 -3.45
C LYS A 93 20.08 -5.28 -4.75
N THR A 94 20.48 -4.31 -5.59
CA THR A 94 19.87 -4.05 -6.90
C THR A 94 20.76 -4.60 -8.03
N GLU A 95 21.15 -5.86 -7.95
CA GLU A 95 22.02 -6.49 -8.93
C GLU A 95 21.34 -6.74 -10.29
N MET A 96 19.99 -6.74 -10.31
CA MET A 96 19.21 -6.92 -11.52
C MET A 96 18.84 -5.57 -12.12
N GLN A 97 19.08 -5.40 -13.41
CA GLN A 97 18.70 -4.19 -14.15
C GLN A 97 17.17 -3.95 -14.20
N SER A 98 16.40 -4.99 -13.94
CA SER A 98 14.94 -4.92 -13.86
C SER A 98 14.42 -6.01 -12.94
N TYR A 99 13.71 -5.63 -11.88
CA TYR A 99 12.95 -6.55 -11.06
C TYR A 99 11.55 -6.82 -11.64
N GLN A 100 11.26 -6.30 -12.83
CA GLN A 100 9.99 -6.50 -13.49
C GLN A 100 9.81 -7.96 -13.92
N GLN A 101 8.68 -8.55 -13.54
CA GLN A 101 8.29 -9.90 -13.90
C GLN A 101 6.99 -9.86 -14.71
N ASN A 102 7.06 -10.25 -16.00
CA ASN A 102 5.87 -10.39 -16.83
C ASN A 102 5.30 -11.80 -16.65
N ILE A 103 4.07 -11.91 -16.17
CA ILE A 103 3.34 -13.17 -15.97
C ILE A 103 2.38 -13.48 -17.12
N GLY A 104 2.35 -12.62 -18.16
CA GLY A 104 1.57 -12.81 -19.37
C GLY A 104 0.08 -12.59 -19.19
N THR A 105 -0.74 -13.38 -19.86
CA THR A 105 -2.20 -13.29 -19.74
C THR A 105 -2.69 -13.95 -18.46
N LEU A 106 -3.63 -13.26 -17.78
CA LEU A 106 -4.30 -13.75 -16.58
C LEU A 106 -5.81 -13.71 -16.78
N GLU A 107 -6.42 -14.86 -16.94
CA GLU A 107 -7.86 -15.01 -17.12
C GLU A 107 -8.64 -14.52 -15.91
N ASN A 108 -9.88 -14.08 -16.13
CA ASN A 108 -10.75 -13.64 -15.02
C ASN A 108 -10.94 -14.74 -13.96
N GLY A 109 -10.83 -14.36 -12.71
CA GLY A 109 -10.91 -15.27 -11.56
C GLY A 109 -9.73 -16.20 -11.41
N LYS A 110 -8.67 -16.07 -12.22
CA LYS A 110 -7.44 -16.88 -12.13
C LYS A 110 -6.34 -16.14 -11.39
N SER A 111 -5.44 -16.93 -10.84
CA SER A 111 -4.24 -16.45 -10.13
C SER A 111 -2.98 -17.05 -10.73
N LYS A 112 -1.89 -16.28 -10.66
CA LYS A 112 -0.53 -16.76 -10.95
C LYS A 112 0.43 -16.33 -9.86
N ASP A 113 1.37 -17.21 -9.55
CA ASP A 113 2.47 -16.89 -8.63
C ASP A 113 3.61 -16.21 -9.39
N VAL A 114 4.23 -15.24 -8.73
CA VAL A 114 5.45 -14.56 -9.17
C VAL A 114 6.44 -14.56 -8.02
N ALA A 115 7.69 -14.87 -8.30
CA ALA A 115 8.73 -15.00 -7.29
C ALA A 115 9.87 -14.02 -7.55
N PHE A 116 10.34 -13.37 -6.49
CA PHE A 116 11.47 -12.47 -6.50
C PHE A 116 12.54 -12.95 -5.53
N ASP A 117 13.78 -12.97 -5.97
CA ASP A 117 14.93 -13.25 -5.14
C ASP A 117 15.50 -11.93 -4.61
N PHE A 118 15.45 -11.73 -3.29
CA PHE A 118 16.00 -10.55 -2.65
C PHE A 118 17.17 -10.92 -1.74
N THR A 119 18.27 -10.16 -1.85
CA THR A 119 19.44 -10.28 -0.96
C THR A 119 19.53 -9.00 -0.13
N GLN A 120 19.45 -9.12 1.21
CA GLN A 120 19.62 -7.94 2.07
C GLN A 120 21.01 -7.35 1.90
N ARG A 121 21.09 -6.02 1.77
CA ARG A 121 22.35 -5.28 1.79
C ARG A 121 23.03 -5.42 3.16
N GLU A 122 24.35 -5.39 3.20
CA GLU A 122 25.09 -5.55 4.45
C GLU A 122 25.14 -4.28 5.33
N ASP A 123 24.91 -3.12 4.72
CA ASP A 123 24.92 -1.80 5.34
C ASP A 123 23.58 -1.39 5.95
N VAL A 124 22.55 -2.23 5.80
CA VAL A 124 21.20 -1.93 6.27
C VAL A 124 21.09 -2.17 7.79
N GLN A 125 20.48 -1.22 8.47
CA GLN A 125 20.23 -1.31 9.91
C GLN A 125 19.08 -2.30 10.23
N THR A 126 19.06 -2.76 11.49
CA THR A 126 17.92 -3.51 12.00
C THR A 126 16.69 -2.61 12.03
N SER A 127 15.71 -2.89 11.19
CA SER A 127 14.51 -2.08 11.03
C SER A 127 13.38 -2.86 10.36
N ARG A 128 12.21 -2.23 10.29
CA ARG A 128 11.08 -2.66 9.47
C ARG A 128 10.93 -1.72 8.28
N TYR A 129 10.93 -2.28 7.08
CA TYR A 129 10.79 -1.54 5.83
C TYR A 129 9.42 -1.80 5.23
N THR A 130 8.86 -0.77 4.59
CA THR A 130 7.67 -0.85 3.75
C THR A 130 8.11 -0.88 2.30
N LEU A 131 7.74 -1.94 1.59
CA LEU A 131 8.03 -2.12 0.18
C LEU A 131 6.74 -1.98 -0.61
N LYS A 132 6.80 -1.33 -1.74
CA LYS A 132 5.68 -1.18 -2.67
C LYS A 132 5.88 -2.08 -3.87
N PHE A 133 4.79 -2.70 -4.31
CA PHE A 133 4.75 -3.47 -5.54
C PHE A 133 3.64 -2.94 -6.40
N LYS A 134 3.96 -2.74 -7.67
CA LYS A 134 3.04 -2.29 -8.71
C LYS A 134 2.68 -3.45 -9.61
N VAL A 135 1.41 -3.55 -9.95
CA VAL A 135 0.91 -4.51 -10.94
C VAL A 135 0.27 -3.72 -12.06
N THR A 136 0.74 -3.93 -13.28
CA THR A 136 0.20 -3.31 -14.51
C THR A 136 -0.34 -4.36 -15.45
N ALA A 137 -1.32 -4.01 -16.26
CA ALA A 137 -1.84 -4.81 -17.35
C ALA A 137 -2.37 -3.89 -18.46
N ASP A 138 -2.46 -4.39 -19.69
CA ASP A 138 -2.94 -3.62 -20.83
C ASP A 138 -4.35 -3.08 -20.59
N GLY A 139 -4.51 -1.76 -20.75
CA GLY A 139 -5.81 -1.09 -20.63
C GLY A 139 -6.42 -1.07 -19.22
N GLN A 140 -5.63 -1.40 -18.19
CA GLN A 140 -6.05 -1.36 -16.78
C GLN A 140 -5.31 -0.26 -16.02
N GLU A 141 -5.94 0.24 -14.96
CA GLU A 141 -5.25 1.11 -14.01
C GLU A 141 -4.21 0.31 -13.22
N GLU A 142 -3.10 0.97 -12.88
CA GLU A 142 -2.05 0.38 -12.06
C GLU A 142 -2.58 0.08 -10.65
N ALA A 143 -2.35 -1.15 -10.18
CA ALA A 143 -2.60 -1.53 -8.81
C ALA A 143 -1.31 -1.47 -7.99
N GLU A 144 -1.35 -0.84 -6.82
CA GLU A 144 -0.21 -0.77 -5.89
C GLU A 144 -0.58 -1.46 -4.57
N LYS A 145 0.37 -2.22 -4.01
CA LYS A 145 0.25 -2.79 -2.67
C LYS A 145 1.55 -2.67 -1.88
N GLN A 146 1.40 -2.39 -0.60
CA GLN A 146 2.50 -2.30 0.35
C GLN A 146 2.66 -3.61 1.11
N PHE A 147 3.92 -4.03 1.28
CA PHE A 147 4.32 -5.18 2.07
C PHE A 147 5.40 -4.77 3.05
N TYR A 148 5.52 -5.51 4.15
CA TYR A 148 6.51 -5.23 5.17
C TYR A 148 7.56 -6.32 5.21
N VAL A 149 8.81 -5.91 5.44
CA VAL A 149 9.92 -6.81 5.75
C VAL A 149 10.68 -6.30 6.97
N ASN A 150 11.24 -7.21 7.74
CA ASN A 150 12.19 -6.88 8.79
C ASN A 150 13.60 -7.17 8.30
N THR A 151 14.55 -6.35 8.71
CA THR A 151 15.97 -6.54 8.48
C THR A 151 16.71 -6.71 9.80
N THR A 152 17.85 -7.36 9.76
CA THR A 152 18.79 -7.46 10.89
C THR A 152 20.16 -7.00 10.41
N ALA A 153 20.73 -6.01 11.08
CA ALA A 153 22.05 -5.49 10.76
C ALA A 153 23.15 -6.56 10.98
N LYS A 154 24.26 -6.38 10.31
CA LYS A 154 25.46 -7.18 10.57
C LYS A 154 25.95 -6.94 12.00
N PRO A 155 26.26 -8.02 12.77
CA PRO A 155 26.84 -7.84 14.10
C PRO A 155 28.13 -7.02 14.03
N VAL A 156 28.21 -6.01 14.87
CA VAL A 156 29.46 -5.25 15.04
C VAL A 156 30.47 -6.16 15.78
N GLN A 157 31.53 -6.58 15.09
CA GLN A 157 32.65 -7.22 15.78
C GLN A 157 33.30 -6.16 16.68
N LYS A 158 33.23 -6.36 17.99
CA LYS A 158 34.10 -5.63 18.92
C LYS A 158 35.51 -6.18 18.69
N ASP A 159 36.40 -5.36 18.10
CA ASP A 159 37.81 -5.62 18.15
C ASP A 159 38.23 -5.60 19.63
N THR A 160 38.47 -6.78 20.17
CA THR A 160 39.14 -6.94 21.46
C THR A 160 40.60 -6.59 21.20
N GLN A 161 40.96 -5.30 21.31
CA GLN A 161 42.36 -4.90 21.45
C GLN A 161 42.81 -5.47 22.81
N ASP A 162 43.52 -6.58 22.73
CA ASP A 162 44.34 -7.11 23.82
C ASP A 162 45.45 -6.08 24.11
N ASN A 163 45.19 -5.26 25.11
CA ASN A 163 46.22 -4.38 25.68
C ASN A 163 47.18 -5.28 26.47
N LYS A 164 48.18 -5.82 25.77
CA LYS A 164 49.37 -6.36 26.44
C LYS A 164 50.12 -5.17 27.06
N GLU A 165 49.83 -4.89 28.31
CA GLU A 165 50.75 -4.14 29.17
C GLU A 165 52.03 -4.96 29.30
N GLU A 166 53.10 -4.49 28.66
CA GLU A 166 54.48 -4.90 28.91
C GLU A 166 54.88 -4.37 30.31
N GLN A 167 54.85 -5.23 31.31
CA GLN A 167 55.55 -4.94 32.59
C GLN A 167 57.06 -5.14 32.37
N LYS A 168 57.78 -4.04 32.55
CA LYS A 168 59.23 -3.98 32.68
C LYS A 168 59.59 -3.76 34.13
#